data_7931cf662bedff3583b2fc00e3104b89
#
_entry.id   7931cf662bedff3583b2fc00e3104b89
#
_cell.length_a   1.000
_cell.length_b   1.000
_cell.length_c   1.000
_cell.angle_alpha   90.00
_cell.angle_beta   90.00
_cell.angle_gamma   90.00
#
_symmetry.space_group_name_H-M   'P 1'
#
loop_
_entity.id
_entity.type
_entity.pdbx_description
1 polymer ?
#
loop_
_entity_poly.entity_id
_entity_poly.type
_entity_poly.pdbx_seq_one_letter_code
_entity_poly.pdbx_strand_id
1 'polypeptide(L)'
;MPVISIQALTKRYASGQEALRNVDLAINKGEIFALLGPNGAGKTTLISIVCGIVTPTSGTVTADGHDIQTDYRAARSKIGLVPQELTTDAFESVISTVSFSRGLFGKAPDPAYIEKLLRDLSLWDKRKSKIMELSGGMKRRVLIAKALSHEPTILFLDEPTAGVDVELRRDMWNLVRGLRDQGVTIILTTHYIDEAEEMADRIGVISKGEIILVEEKAELMKKLGKKQLTLNLSEPMTAIPAELAEWNLALKAEGNELQYVFDSNAERTGIPSLLRRMSDLGIGFKDLNTSQSSLEDIFVSLVTTRKAA
;
A
#
# COMPACT_ATOMS: atom_id res chain seq x y z
N MET A 1 -13.02 18.29 -1.18
CA MET A 1 -12.48 18.23 -2.57
C MET A 1 -11.24 17.37 -2.56
N PRO A 2 -11.01 16.55 -3.59
CA PRO A 2 -9.80 15.73 -3.64
C PRO A 2 -8.55 16.62 -3.74
N VAL A 3 -7.51 16.24 -3.01
CA VAL A 3 -6.20 16.90 -3.08
C VAL A 3 -5.37 16.39 -4.27
N ILE A 4 -5.59 15.13 -4.68
CA ILE A 4 -5.11 14.56 -5.93
C ILE A 4 -6.33 14.13 -6.76
N SER A 5 -6.38 14.56 -8.02
CA SER A 5 -7.37 14.11 -8.98
C SER A 5 -6.68 13.63 -10.25
N ILE A 6 -6.96 12.40 -10.63
CA ILE A 6 -6.43 11.72 -11.82
C ILE A 6 -7.60 11.32 -12.69
N GLN A 7 -7.55 11.67 -13.99
CA GLN A 7 -8.63 11.40 -14.93
C GLN A 7 -8.07 10.81 -16.23
N ALA A 8 -8.57 9.63 -16.59
CA ALA A 8 -8.26 8.91 -17.82
C ALA A 8 -6.73 8.75 -18.05
N LEU A 9 -5.94 8.58 -16.98
CA LEU A 9 -4.49 8.60 -17.06
C LEU A 9 -3.96 7.33 -17.73
N THR A 10 -3.20 7.50 -18.79
CA THR A 10 -2.54 6.41 -19.51
C THR A 10 -1.06 6.66 -19.64
N LYS A 11 -0.26 5.59 -19.48
CA LYS A 11 1.18 5.61 -19.72
C LYS A 11 1.60 4.42 -20.56
N ARG A 12 2.14 4.73 -21.75
CA ARG A 12 2.80 3.77 -22.62
C ARG A 12 4.23 4.19 -22.83
N TYR A 13 5.17 3.29 -22.57
CA TYR A 13 6.60 3.51 -22.79
C TYR A 13 6.99 3.25 -24.26
N ALA A 14 8.14 3.77 -24.68
CA ALA A 14 8.66 3.56 -26.03
C ALA A 14 8.89 2.08 -26.41
N SER A 15 9.10 1.23 -25.39
CA SER A 15 9.17 -0.23 -25.54
C SER A 15 7.85 -0.89 -25.94
N GLY A 16 6.75 -0.13 -26.00
CA GLY A 16 5.39 -0.65 -26.21
C GLY A 16 4.69 -1.11 -24.94
N GLN A 17 5.38 -1.16 -23.81
CA GLN A 17 4.78 -1.53 -22.52
C GLN A 17 3.77 -0.47 -22.07
N GLU A 18 2.55 -0.88 -21.79
CA GLU A 18 1.50 -0.04 -21.25
C GLU A 18 1.44 -0.22 -19.73
N ALA A 19 1.99 0.75 -19.01
CA ALA A 19 2.14 0.68 -17.56
C ALA A 19 0.90 1.20 -16.80
N LEU A 20 0.12 2.11 -17.41
CA LEU A 20 -1.16 2.59 -16.88
C LEU A 20 -2.19 2.66 -18.01
N ARG A 21 -3.43 2.29 -17.70
CA ARG A 21 -4.56 2.16 -18.63
C ARG A 21 -5.78 2.87 -18.08
N ASN A 22 -6.07 4.05 -18.63
CA ASN A 22 -7.28 4.81 -18.30
C ASN A 22 -7.58 4.87 -16.80
N VAL A 23 -6.58 5.29 -16.01
CA VAL A 23 -6.66 5.33 -14.54
C VAL A 23 -7.45 6.56 -14.11
N ASP A 24 -8.51 6.35 -13.34
CA ASP A 24 -9.27 7.37 -12.62
C ASP A 24 -9.06 7.17 -11.11
N LEU A 25 -8.64 8.23 -10.40
CA LEU A 25 -8.39 8.16 -8.96
C LEU A 25 -8.55 9.53 -8.31
N ALA A 26 -9.26 9.58 -7.19
CA ALA A 26 -9.38 10.76 -6.35
C ALA A 26 -8.92 10.45 -4.93
N ILE A 27 -8.00 11.27 -4.39
CA ILE A 27 -7.48 11.15 -3.02
C ILE A 27 -7.90 12.39 -2.24
N ASN A 28 -8.43 12.19 -1.04
CA ASN A 28 -8.95 13.26 -0.21
C ASN A 28 -7.83 13.91 0.63
N LYS A 29 -8.05 15.18 1.01
CA LYS A 29 -7.11 15.89 1.85
C LYS A 29 -7.08 15.31 3.28
N GLY A 30 -5.88 15.11 3.82
CA GLY A 30 -5.67 14.70 5.21
C GLY A 30 -5.91 13.21 5.48
N GLU A 31 -6.09 12.38 4.42
CA GLU A 31 -6.18 10.92 4.58
C GLU A 31 -4.83 10.23 4.38
N ILE A 32 -4.69 9.03 4.90
CA ILE A 32 -3.68 8.06 4.48
C ILE A 32 -4.31 7.15 3.43
N PHE A 33 -3.87 7.29 2.19
CA PHE A 33 -4.32 6.47 1.08
C PHE A 33 -3.26 5.41 0.74
N ALA A 34 -3.61 4.13 0.80
CA ALA A 34 -2.74 3.05 0.37
C ALA A 34 -3.07 2.60 -1.06
N LEU A 35 -2.08 2.61 -1.93
CA LEU A 35 -2.17 2.01 -3.26
C LEU A 35 -1.58 0.60 -3.23
N LEU A 36 -2.46 -0.39 -3.19
CA LEU A 36 -2.15 -1.80 -3.02
C LEU A 36 -2.09 -2.51 -4.37
N GLY A 37 -1.06 -3.30 -4.60
CA GLY A 37 -0.96 -4.09 -5.83
C GLY A 37 0.38 -4.83 -5.96
N PRO A 38 0.44 -5.88 -6.81
CA PRO A 38 1.65 -6.66 -7.02
C PRO A 38 2.76 -5.84 -7.67
N ASN A 39 3.97 -6.41 -7.68
CA ASN A 39 5.09 -5.81 -8.41
C ASN A 39 4.76 -5.73 -9.90
N GLY A 40 5.10 -4.60 -10.52
CA GLY A 40 4.77 -4.33 -11.92
C GLY A 40 3.32 -3.92 -12.20
N ALA A 41 2.48 -3.75 -11.17
CA ALA A 41 1.08 -3.31 -11.35
C ALA A 41 0.92 -1.87 -11.85
N GLY A 42 1.98 -1.04 -11.78
CA GLY A 42 1.96 0.37 -12.20
C GLY A 42 2.07 1.38 -11.06
N LYS A 43 2.21 0.95 -9.81
CA LYS A 43 2.28 1.82 -8.60
C LYS A 43 3.34 2.92 -8.72
N THR A 44 4.60 2.54 -8.90
CA THR A 44 5.72 3.49 -9.03
C THR A 44 5.57 4.39 -10.26
N THR A 45 5.01 3.88 -11.38
CA THR A 45 4.73 4.70 -12.56
C THR A 45 3.68 5.77 -12.25
N LEU A 46 2.61 5.42 -11.53
CA LEU A 46 1.56 6.37 -11.13
C LEU A 46 2.16 7.48 -10.25
N ILE A 47 2.89 7.11 -9.19
CA ILE A 47 3.57 8.09 -8.32
C ILE A 47 4.53 8.97 -9.14
N SER A 48 5.36 8.38 -9.99
CA SER A 48 6.34 9.12 -10.80
C SER A 48 5.68 10.14 -11.72
N ILE A 49 4.48 9.85 -12.25
CA ILE A 49 3.71 10.80 -13.04
C ILE A 49 3.18 11.93 -12.17
N VAL A 50 2.53 11.63 -11.04
CA VAL A 50 1.97 12.65 -10.15
C VAL A 50 3.06 13.57 -9.61
N CYS A 51 4.25 13.02 -9.28
CA CYS A 51 5.42 13.79 -8.85
C CYS A 51 6.13 14.54 -10.00
N GLY A 52 5.67 14.36 -11.25
CA GLY A 52 6.24 15.04 -12.43
C GLY A 52 7.61 14.53 -12.86
N ILE A 53 7.98 13.31 -12.50
CA ILE A 53 9.23 12.63 -12.94
C ILE A 53 9.03 12.00 -14.32
N VAL A 54 7.84 11.42 -14.54
CA VAL A 54 7.46 10.76 -15.80
C VAL A 54 6.29 11.52 -16.43
N THR A 55 6.40 11.84 -17.73
CA THR A 55 5.30 12.46 -18.49
C THR A 55 4.25 11.40 -18.85
N PRO A 56 2.95 11.65 -18.62
CA PRO A 56 1.89 10.75 -19.06
C PRO A 56 1.80 10.70 -20.59
N THR A 57 1.18 9.65 -21.13
CA THR A 57 0.85 9.56 -22.56
C THR A 57 -0.44 10.31 -22.85
N SER A 58 -1.44 10.21 -21.98
CA SER A 58 -2.71 10.93 -22.04
C SER A 58 -3.35 11.01 -20.66
N GLY A 59 -4.44 11.79 -20.53
CA GLY A 59 -5.13 12.04 -19.29
C GLY A 59 -4.61 13.26 -18.55
N THR A 60 -5.26 13.62 -17.45
CA THR A 60 -4.95 14.80 -16.64
C THR A 60 -4.73 14.43 -15.18
N VAL A 61 -3.85 15.13 -14.52
CA VAL A 61 -3.58 14.98 -13.09
C VAL A 61 -3.46 16.35 -12.45
N THR A 62 -4.16 16.55 -11.34
CA THR A 62 -4.02 17.76 -10.53
C THR A 62 -3.59 17.42 -9.10
N ALA A 63 -2.73 18.26 -8.53
CA ALA A 63 -2.28 18.18 -7.14
C ALA A 63 -2.59 19.51 -6.45
N ASP A 64 -3.41 19.48 -5.40
CA ASP A 64 -3.91 20.65 -4.66
C ASP A 64 -4.49 21.73 -5.60
N GLY A 65 -5.21 21.30 -6.64
CA GLY A 65 -5.82 22.16 -7.67
C GLY A 65 -4.92 22.59 -8.82
N HIS A 66 -3.62 22.25 -8.80
CA HIS A 66 -2.63 22.60 -9.82
C HIS A 66 -2.39 21.43 -10.78
N ASP A 67 -2.47 21.69 -12.09
CA ASP A 67 -2.15 20.70 -13.10
C ASP A 67 -0.64 20.39 -13.12
N ILE A 68 -0.30 19.10 -13.09
CA ILE A 68 1.11 18.67 -12.97
C ILE A 68 1.99 18.96 -14.20
N GLN A 69 1.39 19.31 -15.33
CA GLN A 69 2.10 19.61 -16.58
C GLN A 69 2.15 21.12 -16.85
N THR A 70 1.00 21.78 -16.81
CA THR A 70 0.90 23.22 -17.15
C THR A 70 1.26 24.13 -15.98
N ASP A 71 0.96 23.71 -14.73
CA ASP A 71 1.32 24.42 -13.49
C ASP A 71 2.25 23.62 -12.59
N TYR A 72 3.25 22.98 -13.23
CA TYR A 72 4.11 21.98 -12.58
C TYR A 72 4.90 22.51 -11.38
N ARG A 73 5.25 23.82 -11.35
CA ARG A 73 6.00 24.39 -10.21
C ARG A 73 5.13 24.47 -8.96
N ALA A 74 3.89 24.94 -9.10
CA ALA A 74 2.95 24.99 -8.01
C ALA A 74 2.56 23.59 -7.54
N ALA A 75 2.25 22.67 -8.46
CA ALA A 75 1.95 21.26 -8.14
C ALA A 75 3.11 20.60 -7.36
N ARG A 76 4.36 20.69 -7.85
CA ARG A 76 5.53 20.08 -7.20
C ARG A 76 5.84 20.71 -5.85
N SER A 77 5.58 22.00 -5.65
CA SER A 77 5.77 22.65 -4.35
C SER A 77 4.88 22.08 -3.24
N LYS A 78 3.80 21.38 -3.61
CA LYS A 78 2.85 20.72 -2.70
C LYS A 78 3.20 19.26 -2.41
N ILE A 79 4.14 18.69 -3.16
CA ILE A 79 4.42 17.25 -3.16
C ILE A 79 5.82 16.98 -2.59
N GLY A 80 5.89 16.12 -1.58
CA GLY A 80 7.10 15.43 -1.15
C GLY A 80 7.10 13.98 -1.65
N LEU A 81 8.27 13.47 -2.04
CA LEU A 81 8.43 12.08 -2.48
C LEU A 81 9.56 11.40 -1.72
N VAL A 82 9.26 10.26 -1.15
CA VAL A 82 10.23 9.31 -0.59
C VAL A 82 10.26 8.07 -1.51
N PRO A 83 11.32 7.90 -2.31
CA PRO A 83 11.43 6.76 -3.20
C PRO A 83 11.72 5.46 -2.43
N GLN A 84 11.51 4.33 -3.09
CA GLN A 84 11.80 3.01 -2.55
C GLN A 84 13.29 2.83 -2.24
N GLU A 85 14.17 3.26 -3.15
CA GLU A 85 15.61 3.16 -2.99
C GLU A 85 16.17 4.28 -2.10
N LEU A 86 17.14 3.93 -1.23
CA LEU A 86 17.81 4.86 -0.32
C LEU A 86 18.92 5.63 -1.05
N THR A 87 18.57 6.39 -2.08
CA THR A 87 19.52 7.20 -2.84
C THR A 87 19.69 8.58 -2.22
N THR A 88 20.84 8.81 -1.57
CA THR A 88 21.27 10.10 -1.04
C THR A 88 22.77 10.25 -1.22
N ASP A 89 23.27 11.50 -1.18
CA ASP A 89 24.71 11.72 -1.12
C ASP A 89 25.26 11.21 0.22
N ALA A 90 26.04 10.13 0.14
CA ALA A 90 26.54 9.41 1.32
C ALA A 90 27.50 10.26 2.19
N PHE A 91 28.18 11.23 1.59
CA PHE A 91 29.24 12.01 2.24
C PHE A 91 28.74 13.32 2.89
N GLU A 92 27.53 13.74 2.52
CA GLU A 92 26.90 14.93 3.11
C GLU A 92 26.37 14.68 4.51
N SER A 93 26.29 15.76 5.30
CA SER A 93 25.64 15.71 6.62
C SER A 93 24.11 15.74 6.49
N VAL A 94 23.42 15.20 7.50
CA VAL A 94 21.94 15.19 7.55
C VAL A 94 21.38 16.61 7.38
N ILE A 95 21.90 17.58 8.16
CA ILE A 95 21.38 18.96 8.13
C ILE A 95 21.66 19.64 6.78
N SER A 96 22.85 19.44 6.19
CA SER A 96 23.18 19.98 4.87
C SER A 96 22.24 19.46 3.81
N THR A 97 22.01 18.15 3.79
CA THR A 97 21.13 17.47 2.82
C THR A 97 19.70 17.98 2.89
N VAL A 98 19.14 18.13 4.11
CA VAL A 98 17.76 18.57 4.30
C VAL A 98 17.61 20.07 3.98
N SER A 99 18.58 20.90 4.40
CA SER A 99 18.58 22.32 4.10
C SER A 99 18.74 22.60 2.60
N PHE A 100 19.62 21.86 1.93
CA PHE A 100 19.80 21.94 0.49
C PHE A 100 18.53 21.57 -0.27
N SER A 101 17.85 20.48 0.17
CA SER A 101 16.56 20.08 -0.41
C SER A 101 15.51 21.19 -0.34
N ARG A 102 15.41 21.90 0.80
CA ARG A 102 14.52 23.06 0.94
C ARG A 102 14.82 24.14 -0.11
N GLY A 103 16.10 24.45 -0.32
CA GLY A 103 16.55 25.44 -1.30
C GLY A 103 16.21 25.05 -2.75
N LEU A 104 16.27 23.77 -3.10
CA LEU A 104 15.89 23.29 -4.43
C LEU A 104 14.41 23.56 -4.78
N PHE A 105 13.53 23.62 -3.78
CA PHE A 105 12.13 24.01 -3.95
C PHE A 105 11.88 25.53 -3.86
N GLY A 106 12.95 26.34 -3.85
CA GLY A 106 12.86 27.80 -3.83
C GLY A 106 12.41 28.38 -2.47
N LYS A 107 12.43 27.59 -1.39
CA LYS A 107 12.09 28.04 -0.05
C LYS A 107 13.28 28.75 0.61
N ALA A 108 13.02 29.87 1.25
CA ALA A 108 14.03 30.58 2.06
C ALA A 108 14.58 29.66 3.17
N PRO A 109 15.85 29.83 3.56
CA PRO A 109 16.40 29.13 4.72
C PRO A 109 15.55 29.37 5.98
N ASP A 110 15.21 28.29 6.68
CA ASP A 110 14.47 28.30 7.93
C ASP A 110 15.10 27.29 8.90
N PRO A 111 16.13 27.69 9.65
CA PRO A 111 16.80 26.81 10.59
C PRO A 111 15.88 26.30 11.70
N ALA A 112 14.91 27.12 12.14
CA ALA A 112 13.96 26.69 13.19
C ALA A 112 13.04 25.59 12.72
N TYR A 113 12.51 25.69 11.50
CA TYR A 113 11.72 24.63 10.90
C TYR A 113 12.55 23.34 10.69
N ILE A 114 13.76 23.46 10.16
CA ILE A 114 14.65 22.28 9.95
C ILE A 114 15.01 21.63 11.29
N GLU A 115 15.28 22.40 12.34
CA GLU A 115 15.51 21.85 13.67
C GLU A 115 14.28 21.09 14.17
N LYS A 116 13.09 21.71 14.11
CA LYS A 116 11.83 21.06 14.49
C LYS A 116 11.65 19.76 13.72
N LEU A 117 11.77 19.80 12.40
CA LEU A 117 11.61 18.62 11.52
C LEU A 117 12.58 17.48 11.89
N LEU A 118 13.85 17.81 12.12
CA LEU A 118 14.85 16.79 12.50
C LEU A 118 14.61 16.25 13.91
N ARG A 119 14.05 17.02 14.84
CA ARG A 119 13.62 16.55 16.17
C ARG A 119 12.42 15.60 16.05
N ASP A 120 11.40 15.99 15.32
CA ASP A 120 10.19 15.18 15.07
C ASP A 120 10.54 13.81 14.45
N LEU A 121 11.59 13.77 13.63
CA LEU A 121 12.12 12.56 12.99
C LEU A 121 13.21 11.84 13.80
N SER A 122 13.50 12.27 15.04
CA SER A 122 14.57 11.73 15.91
C SER A 122 15.96 11.71 15.23
N LEU A 123 16.26 12.73 14.44
CA LEU A 123 17.53 12.91 13.71
C LEU A 123 18.40 14.05 14.25
N TRP A 124 17.89 14.86 15.19
CA TRP A 124 18.58 16.07 15.63
C TRP A 124 19.98 15.80 16.21
N ASP A 125 20.13 14.75 17.00
CA ASP A 125 21.41 14.38 17.60
C ASP A 125 22.44 13.90 16.56
N LYS A 126 21.96 13.44 15.43
CA LYS A 126 22.78 13.00 14.28
C LYS A 126 22.85 14.02 13.14
N ARG A 127 22.36 15.26 13.35
CA ARG A 127 22.29 16.30 12.30
C ARG A 127 23.61 16.59 11.60
N LYS A 128 24.75 16.43 12.32
CA LYS A 128 26.11 16.64 11.78
C LYS A 128 26.79 15.38 11.28
N SER A 129 26.21 14.19 11.53
CA SER A 129 26.74 12.92 11.04
C SER A 129 26.59 12.83 9.52
N LYS A 130 27.53 12.18 8.87
CA LYS A 130 27.43 11.84 7.44
C LYS A 130 26.34 10.78 7.25
N ILE A 131 25.63 10.83 6.12
CA ILE A 131 24.53 9.89 5.84
C ILE A 131 25.05 8.46 5.78
N MET A 132 26.27 8.23 5.29
CA MET A 132 26.87 6.89 5.25
C MET A 132 27.00 6.22 6.62
N GLU A 133 27.14 7.00 7.69
CA GLU A 133 27.33 6.54 9.08
C GLU A 133 26.02 6.13 9.77
N LEU A 134 24.88 6.39 9.12
CA LEU A 134 23.56 6.14 9.68
C LEU A 134 23.09 4.71 9.43
N SER A 135 22.25 4.18 10.33
CA SER A 135 21.52 2.93 10.09
C SER A 135 20.53 3.07 8.94
N GLY A 136 20.08 1.93 8.38
CA GLY A 136 19.08 1.94 7.29
C GLY A 136 17.79 2.72 7.63
N GLY A 137 17.28 2.53 8.85
CA GLY A 137 16.11 3.27 9.32
C GLY A 137 16.36 4.76 9.49
N MET A 138 17.53 5.16 9.96
CA MET A 138 17.89 6.58 10.04
C MET A 138 18.03 7.19 8.65
N LYS A 139 18.62 6.48 7.68
CA LYS A 139 18.68 6.92 6.27
C LYS A 139 17.27 7.13 5.70
N ARG A 140 16.33 6.22 6.00
CA ARG A 140 14.92 6.37 5.58
C ARG A 140 14.30 7.64 6.18
N ARG A 141 14.52 7.91 7.46
CA ARG A 141 14.07 9.16 8.12
C ARG A 141 14.69 10.40 7.50
N VAL A 142 15.94 10.36 7.04
CA VAL A 142 16.57 11.47 6.28
C VAL A 142 15.86 11.70 4.95
N LEU A 143 15.47 10.66 4.22
CA LEU A 143 14.69 10.81 2.99
C LEU A 143 13.33 11.47 3.25
N ILE A 144 12.66 11.10 4.36
CA ILE A 144 11.43 11.75 4.78
C ILE A 144 11.69 13.22 5.13
N ALA A 145 12.76 13.52 5.88
CA ALA A 145 13.15 14.91 6.16
C ALA A 145 13.38 15.73 4.89
N LYS A 146 14.06 15.15 3.89
CA LYS A 146 14.23 15.78 2.57
C LYS A 146 12.89 16.08 1.91
N ALA A 147 12.00 15.09 1.87
CA ALA A 147 10.69 15.20 1.25
C ALA A 147 9.81 16.25 1.94
N LEU A 148 9.95 16.43 3.25
CA LEU A 148 9.19 17.41 4.05
C LEU A 148 9.87 18.78 4.15
N SER A 149 11.11 18.94 3.73
CA SER A 149 11.93 20.13 3.95
C SER A 149 11.32 21.44 3.39
N HIS A 150 10.49 21.34 2.36
CA HIS A 150 9.82 22.47 1.71
C HIS A 150 8.35 22.64 2.12
N GLU A 151 7.92 21.94 3.19
CA GLU A 151 6.55 22.03 3.76
C GLU A 151 5.46 21.62 2.76
N PRO A 152 5.56 20.41 2.16
CA PRO A 152 4.52 19.93 1.26
C PRO A 152 3.24 19.59 2.02
N THR A 153 2.10 19.66 1.34
CA THR A 153 0.79 19.21 1.86
C THR A 153 0.48 17.78 1.52
N ILE A 154 1.26 17.17 0.61
CA ILE A 154 1.09 15.81 0.09
C ILE A 154 2.43 15.09 0.17
N LEU A 155 2.45 13.90 0.74
CA LEU A 155 3.66 13.07 0.85
C LEU A 155 3.43 11.71 0.21
N PHE A 156 4.24 11.37 -0.80
CA PHE A 156 4.29 10.04 -1.39
C PHE A 156 5.40 9.22 -0.75
N LEU A 157 5.06 7.98 -0.38
CA LEU A 157 5.96 6.98 0.17
C LEU A 157 5.91 5.73 -0.72
N ASP A 158 6.96 5.50 -1.51
CA ASP A 158 7.01 4.32 -2.39
C ASP A 158 7.62 3.13 -1.63
N GLU A 159 6.80 2.15 -1.30
CA GLU A 159 7.14 0.95 -0.52
C GLU A 159 7.97 1.27 0.76
N PRO A 160 7.43 2.07 1.70
CA PRO A 160 8.22 2.66 2.79
C PRO A 160 8.82 1.64 3.77
N THR A 161 8.34 0.43 3.80
CA THR A 161 8.74 -0.63 4.74
C THR A 161 9.38 -1.83 4.06
N ALA A 162 9.64 -1.75 2.75
CA ALA A 162 10.32 -2.82 2.03
C ALA A 162 11.72 -3.10 2.62
N GLY A 163 11.95 -4.36 3.04
CA GLY A 163 13.23 -4.77 3.61
C GLY A 163 13.52 -4.25 5.03
N VAL A 164 12.50 -3.79 5.76
CA VAL A 164 12.63 -3.24 7.11
C VAL A 164 12.11 -4.25 8.14
N ASP A 165 12.81 -4.37 9.28
CA ASP A 165 12.37 -5.23 10.39
C ASP A 165 11.08 -4.71 11.05
N VAL A 166 10.47 -5.57 11.92
CA VAL A 166 9.15 -5.31 12.51
C VAL A 166 9.15 -4.08 13.43
N GLU A 167 10.23 -3.86 14.19
CA GLU A 167 10.30 -2.75 15.13
C GLU A 167 10.42 -1.41 14.38
N LEU A 168 11.31 -1.37 13.40
CA LEU A 168 11.52 -0.20 12.54
C LEU A 168 10.27 0.14 11.72
N ARG A 169 9.49 -0.88 11.34
CA ARG A 169 8.19 -0.72 10.66
C ARG A 169 7.18 0.00 11.55
N ARG A 170 7.05 -0.41 12.82
CA ARG A 170 6.15 0.26 13.78
C ARG A 170 6.52 1.72 14.01
N ASP A 171 7.81 2.00 14.13
CA ASP A 171 8.32 3.38 14.25
C ASP A 171 7.95 4.23 13.04
N MET A 172 8.06 3.67 11.83
CA MET A 172 7.66 4.33 10.60
C MET A 172 6.17 4.64 10.58
N TRP A 173 5.34 3.70 11.03
CA TRP A 173 3.89 3.89 11.11
C TRP A 173 3.49 4.99 12.07
N ASN A 174 4.10 5.06 13.25
CA ASN A 174 3.85 6.12 14.22
C ASN A 174 4.22 7.49 13.64
N LEU A 175 5.35 7.57 12.93
CA LEU A 175 5.79 8.76 12.24
C LEU A 175 4.77 9.22 11.18
N VAL A 176 4.32 8.29 10.32
CA VAL A 176 3.36 8.59 9.24
C VAL A 176 2.02 9.06 9.81
N ARG A 177 1.51 8.42 10.88
CA ARG A 177 0.30 8.88 11.58
C ARG A 177 0.47 10.30 12.14
N GLY A 178 1.60 10.58 12.77
CA GLY A 178 1.90 11.92 13.30
C GLY A 178 1.93 13.00 12.21
N LEU A 179 2.43 12.69 11.03
CA LEU A 179 2.41 13.60 9.88
C LEU A 179 0.98 13.85 9.37
N ARG A 180 0.15 12.81 9.27
CA ARG A 180 -1.27 12.94 8.93
C ARG A 180 -1.99 13.83 9.95
N ASP A 181 -1.76 13.63 11.23
CA ASP A 181 -2.39 14.40 12.30
C ASP A 181 -1.99 15.87 12.27
N GLN A 182 -0.85 16.19 11.66
CA GLN A 182 -0.41 17.56 11.35
C GLN A 182 -1.04 18.10 10.05
N GLY A 183 -1.90 17.35 9.37
CA GLY A 183 -2.64 17.76 8.18
C GLY A 183 -1.98 17.40 6.85
N VAL A 184 -0.89 16.63 6.84
CA VAL A 184 -0.27 16.14 5.60
C VAL A 184 -1.09 14.97 5.05
N THR A 185 -1.43 15.02 3.76
CA THR A 185 -2.04 13.89 3.05
C THR A 185 -0.96 12.90 2.69
N ILE A 186 -1.13 11.64 3.03
CA ILE A 186 -0.13 10.59 2.81
C ILE A 186 -0.63 9.62 1.74
N ILE A 187 0.18 9.38 0.74
CA ILE A 187 -0.06 8.32 -0.25
C ILE A 187 1.09 7.31 -0.16
N LEU A 188 0.78 6.09 0.20
CA LEU A 188 1.78 5.03 0.25
C LEU A 188 1.48 3.92 -0.75
N THR A 189 2.52 3.36 -1.33
CA THR A 189 2.40 2.12 -2.10
C THR A 189 2.85 0.94 -1.26
N THR A 190 2.19 -0.17 -1.43
CA THR A 190 2.60 -1.44 -0.82
C THR A 190 2.08 -2.62 -1.64
N HIS A 191 2.70 -3.77 -1.45
CA HIS A 191 2.20 -5.06 -1.91
C HIS A 191 1.78 -5.95 -0.73
N TYR A 192 1.88 -5.44 0.52
CA TYR A 192 1.46 -6.12 1.75
C TYR A 192 0.11 -5.62 2.22
N ILE A 193 -0.85 -6.54 2.43
CA ILE A 193 -2.19 -6.22 2.93
C ILE A 193 -2.11 -5.66 4.34
N ASP A 194 -1.31 -6.30 5.19
CA ASP A 194 -1.19 -5.94 6.61
C ASP A 194 -0.76 -4.48 6.78
N GLU A 195 0.09 -3.98 5.87
CA GLU A 195 0.50 -2.58 5.88
C GLU A 195 -0.64 -1.63 5.52
N ALA A 196 -1.40 -1.95 4.47
CA ALA A 196 -2.56 -1.17 4.10
C ALA A 196 -3.63 -1.21 5.19
N GLU A 197 -3.84 -2.38 5.81
CA GLU A 197 -4.78 -2.57 6.93
C GLU A 197 -4.37 -1.75 8.15
N GLU A 198 -3.09 -1.76 8.51
CA GLU A 198 -2.59 -1.03 9.69
C GLU A 198 -2.69 0.49 9.51
N MET A 199 -2.42 1.01 8.31
CA MET A 199 -2.14 2.42 8.09
C MET A 199 -3.24 3.20 7.40
N ALA A 200 -3.90 2.60 6.40
CA ALA A 200 -4.74 3.37 5.49
C ALA A 200 -6.11 3.71 6.08
N ASP A 201 -6.62 4.87 5.71
CA ASP A 201 -8.02 5.22 5.84
C ASP A 201 -8.82 4.67 4.64
N ARG A 202 -8.26 4.81 3.42
CA ARG A 202 -8.80 4.27 2.18
C ARG A 202 -7.74 3.51 1.40
N ILE A 203 -8.17 2.48 0.67
CA ILE A 203 -7.29 1.60 -0.10
C ILE A 203 -7.75 1.59 -1.55
N GLY A 204 -6.80 1.89 -2.45
CA GLY A 204 -6.94 1.65 -3.88
C GLY A 204 -6.20 0.38 -4.28
N VAL A 205 -6.85 -0.47 -5.05
CA VAL A 205 -6.24 -1.70 -5.57
C VAL A 205 -5.92 -1.50 -7.05
N ILE A 206 -4.63 -1.67 -7.41
CA ILE A 206 -4.16 -1.54 -8.79
C ILE A 206 -3.63 -2.88 -9.31
N SER A 207 -4.00 -3.26 -10.53
CA SER A 207 -3.50 -4.44 -11.22
C SER A 207 -3.37 -4.17 -12.71
N LYS A 208 -2.25 -4.60 -13.31
CA LYS A 208 -1.98 -4.48 -14.76
C LYS A 208 -2.23 -3.07 -15.32
N GLY A 209 -1.93 -2.04 -14.52
CA GLY A 209 -2.08 -0.65 -14.90
C GLY A 209 -3.49 -0.07 -14.75
N GLU A 210 -4.43 -0.79 -14.17
CA GLU A 210 -5.81 -0.34 -13.95
C GLU A 210 -6.15 -0.29 -12.46
N ILE A 211 -6.92 0.72 -12.03
CA ILE A 211 -7.53 0.74 -10.70
C ILE A 211 -8.73 -0.20 -10.71
N ILE A 212 -8.65 -1.24 -9.89
CA ILE A 212 -9.68 -2.29 -9.78
C ILE A 212 -10.80 -1.83 -8.87
N LEU A 213 -10.44 -1.22 -7.73
CA LEU A 213 -11.39 -0.64 -6.78
C LEU A 213 -10.70 0.42 -5.93
N VAL A 214 -11.52 1.30 -5.33
CA VAL A 214 -11.11 2.24 -4.27
C VAL A 214 -12.19 2.20 -3.20
N GLU A 215 -11.82 1.83 -1.98
CA GLU A 215 -12.78 1.67 -0.87
C GLU A 215 -12.21 2.17 0.46
N GLU A 216 -13.11 2.48 1.40
CA GLU A 216 -12.77 2.62 2.82
C GLU A 216 -12.16 1.30 3.33
N LYS A 217 -11.11 1.41 4.16
CA LYS A 217 -10.44 0.25 4.73
C LYS A 217 -11.42 -0.75 5.37
N ALA A 218 -12.34 -0.25 6.18
CA ALA A 218 -13.30 -1.10 6.89
C ALA A 218 -14.18 -1.93 5.94
N GLU A 219 -14.61 -1.36 4.81
CA GLU A 219 -15.42 -2.07 3.82
C GLU A 219 -14.58 -3.09 3.03
N LEU A 220 -13.34 -2.71 2.68
CA LEU A 220 -12.42 -3.63 2.04
C LEU A 220 -12.11 -4.82 2.96
N MET A 221 -11.81 -4.57 4.24
CA MET A 221 -11.52 -5.63 5.22
C MET A 221 -12.72 -6.56 5.45
N LYS A 222 -13.95 -6.06 5.38
CA LYS A 222 -15.14 -6.93 5.39
C LYS A 222 -15.19 -7.85 4.18
N LYS A 223 -14.89 -7.34 2.99
CA LYS A 223 -14.82 -8.16 1.76
C LYS A 223 -13.66 -9.14 1.80
N LEU A 224 -12.53 -8.76 2.42
CA LEU A 224 -11.34 -9.58 2.62
C LEU A 224 -11.45 -10.50 3.85
N GLY A 225 -12.38 -10.26 4.74
CA GLY A 225 -12.58 -11.01 6.00
C GLY A 225 -13.01 -12.47 5.82
N LYS A 226 -13.11 -12.94 4.58
CA LYS A 226 -13.26 -14.36 4.29
C LYS A 226 -11.96 -15.08 4.63
N LYS A 227 -12.01 -15.91 5.68
CA LYS A 227 -10.95 -16.84 6.02
C LYS A 227 -11.21 -18.18 5.36
N GLN A 228 -10.12 -18.89 5.08
CA GLN A 228 -10.17 -20.24 4.55
C GLN A 228 -9.71 -21.21 5.63
N LEU A 229 -10.56 -22.17 5.97
CA LEU A 229 -10.18 -23.34 6.73
C LEU A 229 -9.75 -24.42 5.72
N THR A 230 -8.53 -24.90 5.85
CA THR A 230 -8.02 -26.07 5.11
C THR A 230 -7.90 -27.24 6.06
N LEU A 231 -8.57 -28.33 5.73
CA LEU A 231 -8.52 -29.59 6.46
C LEU A 231 -7.70 -30.60 5.64
N ASN A 232 -6.57 -31.06 6.15
CA ASN A 232 -5.78 -32.13 5.58
C ASN A 232 -6.43 -33.47 5.94
N LEU A 233 -7.08 -34.11 4.99
CA LEU A 233 -7.86 -35.32 5.22
C LEU A 233 -6.96 -36.52 5.57
N SER A 234 -7.49 -37.42 6.40
CA SER A 234 -6.81 -38.69 6.73
C SER A 234 -6.78 -39.65 5.55
N GLU A 235 -7.83 -39.65 4.74
CA GLU A 235 -7.96 -40.41 3.51
C GLU A 235 -8.45 -39.50 2.39
N PRO A 236 -7.92 -39.62 1.17
CA PRO A 236 -8.34 -38.77 0.06
C PRO A 236 -9.80 -39.04 -0.33
N MET A 237 -10.53 -37.96 -0.62
CA MET A 237 -11.92 -38.02 -1.08
C MET A 237 -12.00 -37.84 -2.59
N THR A 238 -12.90 -38.58 -3.25
CA THR A 238 -13.18 -38.41 -4.69
C THR A 238 -14.31 -37.40 -4.96
N ALA A 239 -15.22 -37.24 -4.01
CA ALA A 239 -16.34 -36.31 -4.11
C ALA A 239 -16.77 -35.83 -2.70
N ILE A 240 -17.35 -34.63 -2.61
CA ILE A 240 -17.91 -34.09 -1.38
C ILE A 240 -19.29 -34.70 -1.15
N PRO A 241 -19.57 -35.31 0.02
CA PRO A 241 -20.89 -35.81 0.36
C PRO A 241 -21.97 -34.75 0.29
N ALA A 242 -23.18 -35.11 -0.14
CA ALA A 242 -24.32 -34.20 -0.24
C ALA A 242 -24.69 -33.55 1.13
N GLU A 243 -24.45 -34.29 2.20
CA GLU A 243 -24.67 -33.82 3.58
C GLU A 243 -23.76 -32.65 4.02
N LEU A 244 -22.72 -32.36 3.25
CA LEU A 244 -21.80 -31.23 3.46
C LEU A 244 -22.03 -30.10 2.46
N ALA A 245 -23.06 -30.15 1.63
CA ALA A 245 -23.31 -29.18 0.56
C ALA A 245 -23.57 -27.75 1.10
N GLU A 246 -24.14 -27.62 2.31
CA GLU A 246 -24.46 -26.32 2.91
C GLU A 246 -23.23 -25.43 3.18
N TRP A 247 -22.04 -26.04 3.33
CA TRP A 247 -20.80 -25.30 3.60
C TRP A 247 -20.06 -24.84 2.33
N ASN A 248 -20.56 -25.13 1.13
CA ASN A 248 -19.89 -24.80 -0.15
C ASN A 248 -18.39 -25.14 -0.14
N LEU A 249 -18.07 -26.37 0.22
CA LEU A 249 -16.70 -26.86 0.33
C LEU A 249 -16.04 -27.04 -1.03
N ALA A 250 -14.71 -26.90 -1.08
CA ALA A 250 -13.91 -27.21 -2.26
C ALA A 250 -12.90 -28.33 -1.94
N LEU A 251 -12.81 -29.33 -2.82
CA LEU A 251 -11.83 -30.40 -2.72
C LEU A 251 -10.58 -30.02 -3.51
N LYS A 252 -9.40 -30.11 -2.88
CA LYS A 252 -8.09 -29.72 -3.43
C LYS A 252 -7.05 -30.82 -3.23
N ALA A 253 -5.86 -30.64 -3.80
CA ALA A 253 -4.73 -31.56 -3.65
C ALA A 253 -5.13 -33.03 -3.95
N GLU A 254 -5.79 -33.25 -5.11
CA GLU A 254 -6.26 -34.58 -5.54
C GLU A 254 -7.11 -35.30 -4.48
N GLY A 255 -7.92 -34.53 -3.75
CA GLY A 255 -8.80 -35.06 -2.72
C GLY A 255 -8.22 -35.14 -1.32
N ASN A 256 -6.98 -34.74 -1.11
CA ASN A 256 -6.33 -34.75 0.21
C ASN A 256 -6.66 -33.56 1.08
N GLU A 257 -7.16 -32.47 0.48
CA GLU A 257 -7.51 -31.23 1.20
C GLU A 257 -8.96 -30.84 0.99
N LEU A 258 -9.66 -30.52 2.07
CA LEU A 258 -10.99 -29.94 2.06
C LEU A 258 -10.93 -28.49 2.51
N GLN A 259 -11.38 -27.57 1.66
CA GLN A 259 -11.35 -26.14 1.92
C GLN A 259 -12.75 -25.59 2.18
N TYR A 260 -12.87 -24.79 3.22
CA TYR A 260 -14.07 -24.08 3.62
C TYR A 260 -13.79 -22.59 3.74
N VAL A 261 -14.49 -21.75 2.98
CA VAL A 261 -14.39 -20.31 3.07
C VAL A 261 -15.49 -19.78 3.98
N PHE A 262 -15.13 -19.10 5.05
CA PHE A 262 -16.04 -18.55 6.05
C PHE A 262 -15.76 -17.09 6.35
N ASP A 263 -16.79 -16.38 6.81
CA ASP A 263 -16.65 -15.01 7.31
C ASP A 263 -16.16 -15.04 8.77
N SER A 264 -14.95 -14.51 9.01
CA SER A 264 -14.37 -14.47 10.35
C SER A 264 -15.07 -13.48 11.30
N ASN A 265 -15.85 -12.55 10.74
CA ASN A 265 -16.60 -11.55 11.50
C ASN A 265 -18.05 -11.97 11.76
N ALA A 266 -18.49 -13.12 11.20
CA ALA A 266 -19.82 -13.65 11.46
C ALA A 266 -19.92 -14.15 12.90
N GLU A 267 -21.07 -13.94 13.54
CA GLU A 267 -21.36 -14.45 14.89
C GLU A 267 -21.19 -15.98 15.00
N ARG A 268 -21.37 -16.70 13.88
CA ARG A 268 -21.17 -18.14 13.74
C ARG A 268 -20.38 -18.44 12.47
N THR A 269 -19.17 -18.89 12.62
CA THR A 269 -18.29 -19.24 11.50
C THR A 269 -18.70 -20.51 10.75
N GLY A 270 -19.60 -21.33 11.31
CA GLY A 270 -19.96 -22.63 10.76
C GLY A 270 -18.94 -23.76 10.98
N ILE A 271 -17.70 -23.42 11.43
CA ILE A 271 -16.63 -24.41 11.65
C ILE A 271 -17.02 -25.51 12.64
N PRO A 272 -17.55 -25.19 13.85
CA PRO A 272 -17.90 -26.26 14.81
C PRO A 272 -18.97 -27.21 14.31
N SER A 273 -19.95 -26.74 13.55
CA SER A 273 -21.00 -27.56 12.94
C SER A 273 -20.45 -28.41 11.80
N LEU A 274 -19.56 -27.85 10.96
CA LEU A 274 -18.86 -28.57 9.91
C LEU A 274 -18.04 -29.74 10.48
N LEU A 275 -17.19 -29.48 11.48
CA LEU A 275 -16.33 -30.49 12.09
C LEU A 275 -17.14 -31.61 12.76
N ARG A 276 -18.26 -31.27 13.41
CA ARG A 276 -19.18 -32.26 13.99
C ARG A 276 -19.78 -33.12 12.89
N ARG A 277 -20.29 -32.52 11.80
CA ARG A 277 -20.92 -33.26 10.71
C ARG A 277 -19.92 -34.19 9.98
N MET A 278 -18.68 -33.73 9.80
CA MET A 278 -17.59 -34.56 9.26
C MET A 278 -17.33 -35.78 10.16
N SER A 279 -17.29 -35.58 11.48
CA SER A 279 -17.13 -36.66 12.45
C SER A 279 -18.28 -37.68 12.37
N ASP A 280 -19.54 -37.21 12.25
CA ASP A 280 -20.72 -38.05 12.11
C ASP A 280 -20.68 -38.92 10.83
N LEU A 281 -20.04 -38.38 9.78
CA LEU A 281 -19.84 -39.08 8.49
C LEU A 281 -18.56 -39.95 8.46
N GLY A 282 -17.80 -40.01 9.57
CA GLY A 282 -16.55 -40.77 9.64
C GLY A 282 -15.39 -40.16 8.84
N ILE A 283 -15.50 -38.89 8.45
CA ILE A 283 -14.46 -38.17 7.71
C ILE A 283 -13.45 -37.64 8.68
N GLY A 284 -12.26 -38.26 8.71
CA GLY A 284 -11.14 -37.85 9.56
C GLY A 284 -10.22 -36.87 8.85
N PHE A 285 -9.53 -36.03 9.66
CA PHE A 285 -8.47 -35.15 9.19
C PHE A 285 -7.24 -35.25 10.09
N LYS A 286 -6.04 -35.05 9.53
CA LYS A 286 -4.74 -35.13 10.24
C LYS A 286 -4.37 -33.79 10.85
N ASP A 287 -4.74 -32.69 10.17
CA ASP A 287 -4.38 -31.33 10.54
C ASP A 287 -5.45 -30.36 10.02
N LEU A 288 -5.57 -29.22 10.69
CA LEU A 288 -6.41 -28.11 10.25
C LEU A 288 -5.62 -26.81 10.35
N ASN A 289 -5.73 -26.00 9.33
CA ASN A 289 -5.11 -24.68 9.27
C ASN A 289 -6.13 -23.63 8.83
N THR A 290 -6.07 -22.43 9.42
CA THR A 290 -6.85 -21.30 8.95
C THR A 290 -5.91 -20.26 8.36
N SER A 291 -6.14 -19.90 7.11
CA SER A 291 -5.43 -18.83 6.42
C SER A 291 -6.40 -17.70 6.07
N GLN A 292 -5.90 -16.48 6.06
CA GLN A 292 -6.61 -15.36 5.46
C GLN A 292 -6.45 -15.46 3.95
N SER A 293 -7.49 -15.12 3.19
CA SER A 293 -7.36 -15.08 1.73
C SER A 293 -6.19 -14.19 1.35
N SER A 294 -5.28 -14.70 0.54
CA SER A 294 -4.13 -13.91 0.08
C SER A 294 -4.62 -12.77 -0.83
N LEU A 295 -3.81 -11.71 -0.97
CA LEU A 295 -4.07 -10.69 -1.99
C LEU A 295 -4.24 -11.30 -3.38
N GLU A 296 -3.52 -12.38 -3.68
CA GLU A 296 -3.62 -13.09 -4.95
C GLU A 296 -4.99 -13.74 -5.13
N ASP A 297 -5.54 -14.38 -4.09
CA ASP A 297 -6.90 -14.96 -4.13
C ASP A 297 -7.96 -13.88 -4.32
N ILE A 298 -7.76 -12.71 -3.69
CA ILE A 298 -8.64 -11.56 -3.82
C ILE A 298 -8.52 -10.95 -5.21
N PHE A 299 -7.31 -10.75 -5.71
CA PHE A 299 -7.08 -10.28 -7.07
C PHE A 299 -7.74 -11.23 -8.08
N VAL A 300 -7.56 -12.54 -7.92
CA VAL A 300 -8.21 -13.54 -8.77
C VAL A 300 -9.72 -13.43 -8.67
N SER A 301 -10.29 -13.27 -7.47
CA SER A 301 -11.74 -13.15 -7.29
C SER A 301 -12.30 -11.86 -7.90
N LEU A 302 -11.64 -10.71 -7.69
CA LEU A 302 -12.06 -9.41 -8.25
C LEU A 302 -11.90 -9.35 -9.77
N VAL A 303 -10.84 -9.92 -10.31
CA VAL A 303 -10.58 -9.98 -11.76
C VAL A 303 -11.51 -10.98 -12.45
N THR A 304 -11.88 -12.10 -11.80
CA THR A 304 -12.82 -13.09 -12.35
C THR A 304 -14.27 -12.59 -12.32
N THR A 305 -14.68 -11.93 -11.26
CA THR A 305 -16.04 -11.35 -11.15
C THR A 305 -16.28 -10.26 -12.20
N ARG A 306 -15.26 -9.48 -12.55
CA ARG A 306 -15.35 -8.42 -13.59
C ARG A 306 -15.34 -8.97 -15.03
N LYS A 307 -14.94 -10.22 -15.24
CA LYS A 307 -15.05 -10.89 -16.55
C LYS A 307 -16.42 -11.55 -16.79
N ALA A 308 -17.22 -11.69 -15.73
CA ALA A 308 -18.55 -12.30 -15.79
C ALA A 308 -19.72 -11.27 -15.80
N ALA A 309 -19.42 -9.99 -15.70
CA ALA A 309 -20.32 -8.87 -15.86
C ALA A 309 -19.98 -8.08 -17.15
#